data_eb6529f8ff93a54ee85ce686cc1bc7ba
#
_entry.id   eb6529f8ff93a54ee85ce686cc1bc7ba
#
_cell.length_a   1.000
_cell.length_b   1.000
_cell.length_c   1.000
_cell.angle_alpha   90.00
_cell.angle_beta   90.00
_cell.angle_gamma   90.00
#
_symmetry.space_group_name_H-M   'P 1'
#
loop_
_entity.id
_entity.type
_entity.pdbx_description
1 polymer ?
#
loop_
_entity_poly.entity_id
_entity_poly.type
_entity_poly.pdbx_seq_one_letter_code
_entity_poly.pdbx_strand_id
1 'polypeptide(L)'
;FDGICPSVNIKFMKYKWFKENFSSFSVTHGYKSSYTVSSFTNNLQYDDDNPTITNAAGDFESRTLVSSATLVDEFSPLIRVDMKMKNSFSMRGELKRDRTLTMNFNNSTLTDIKGTEYIFGFGYVFKDVKMKTSFTGKKQTLKGDINLRADVSLRDNLTLIRSVNSDNDQISGGQKLFSIKFTADYRLNSNL
;
A
#
# COMPACT_ATOMS: atom_id res chain seq x y z
N PHE A 1 9.98 -11.71 12.64
CA PHE A 1 9.75 -10.45 13.37
C PHE A 1 8.75 -9.64 12.58
N ASP A 2 7.48 -9.69 12.97
CA ASP A 2 6.46 -8.79 12.44
C ASP A 2 6.50 -7.50 13.26
N GLY A 3 7.28 -6.53 12.79
CA GLY A 3 7.30 -5.19 13.37
C GLY A 3 6.03 -4.44 12.99
N ILE A 4 5.00 -4.49 13.82
CA ILE A 4 3.80 -3.67 13.66
C ILE A 4 4.05 -2.34 14.36
N CYS A 5 4.36 -1.29 13.60
CA CYS A 5 4.20 0.06 14.12
C CYS A 5 2.69 0.38 14.17
N PRO A 6 2.20 0.95 15.29
CA PRO A 6 0.78 1.26 15.40
C PRO A 6 0.36 2.28 14.36
N SER A 7 -0.72 1.98 13.64
CA SER A 7 -1.36 2.98 12.79
C SER A 7 -1.95 4.08 13.67
N VAL A 8 -1.63 5.33 13.35
CA VAL A 8 -2.14 6.50 14.06
C VAL A 8 -3.25 7.15 13.24
N ASN A 9 -4.42 7.30 13.84
CA ASN A 9 -5.55 8.02 13.24
C ASN A 9 -5.91 9.20 14.14
N ILE A 10 -5.67 10.42 13.66
CA ILE A 10 -5.95 11.65 14.40
C ILE A 10 -7.22 12.29 13.84
N LYS A 11 -8.23 12.50 14.71
CA LYS A 11 -9.48 13.16 14.36
C LYS A 11 -9.50 14.59 14.88
N PHE A 12 -9.51 15.57 13.98
CA PHE A 12 -9.45 17.00 14.29
C PHE A 12 -10.80 17.65 14.64
N MET A 13 -11.88 16.88 14.71
CA MET A 13 -13.24 17.38 15.01
C MET A 13 -13.40 18.04 16.39
N LYS A 14 -12.33 18.10 17.20
CA LYS A 14 -12.29 18.77 18.51
C LYS A 14 -12.31 20.30 18.40
N TYR A 15 -11.78 20.85 17.31
CA TYR A 15 -11.65 22.29 17.10
C TYR A 15 -12.91 22.88 16.47
N LYS A 16 -13.35 24.06 16.94
CA LYS A 16 -14.58 24.76 16.51
C LYS A 16 -14.62 24.96 14.99
N TRP A 17 -13.54 25.45 14.40
CA TRP A 17 -13.41 25.69 12.97
C TRP A 17 -13.65 24.43 12.12
N PHE A 18 -13.09 23.27 12.56
CA PHE A 18 -13.31 21.99 11.87
C PHE A 18 -14.77 21.52 11.98
N LYS A 19 -15.42 21.73 13.14
CA LYS A 19 -16.83 21.38 13.35
C LYS A 19 -17.76 22.22 12.49
N GLU A 20 -17.41 23.47 12.21
CA GLU A 20 -18.24 24.37 11.41
C GLU A 20 -18.20 24.02 9.92
N ASN A 21 -17.05 23.62 9.38
CA ASN A 21 -16.84 23.41 7.95
C ASN A 21 -16.92 21.93 7.53
N PHE A 22 -16.50 21.02 8.39
CA PHE A 22 -16.41 19.60 8.07
C PHE A 22 -17.40 18.77 8.87
N SER A 23 -17.91 17.71 8.26
CA SER A 23 -18.62 16.64 8.95
C SER A 23 -17.66 15.57 9.51
N SER A 24 -16.52 15.37 8.83
CA SER A 24 -15.41 14.56 9.33
C SER A 24 -14.09 15.04 8.74
N PHE A 25 -13.04 14.96 9.54
CA PHE A 25 -11.66 15.20 9.14
C PHE A 25 -10.77 14.22 9.89
N SER A 26 -9.92 13.49 9.19
CA SER A 26 -8.99 12.53 9.80
C SER A 26 -7.68 12.48 9.05
N VAL A 27 -6.61 12.26 9.79
CA VAL A 27 -5.28 11.93 9.26
C VAL A 27 -4.91 10.55 9.74
N THR A 28 -4.45 9.71 8.82
CA THR A 28 -4.08 8.32 9.11
C THR A 28 -2.65 8.08 8.65
N HIS A 29 -1.90 7.37 9.47
CA HIS A 29 -0.58 6.83 9.17
C HIS A 29 -0.55 5.35 9.52
N GLY A 30 0.10 4.53 8.71
CA GLY A 30 0.27 3.11 8.97
C GLY A 30 1.61 2.62 8.42
N TYR A 31 2.29 1.82 9.22
CA TYR A 31 3.53 1.15 8.86
C TYR A 31 3.44 -0.33 9.18
N LYS A 32 3.94 -1.16 8.27
CA LYS A 32 4.09 -2.59 8.44
C LYS A 32 5.45 -3.00 7.89
N SER A 33 6.16 -3.85 8.62
CA SER A 33 7.39 -4.47 8.14
C SER A 33 7.32 -5.98 8.34
N SER A 34 7.90 -6.74 7.42
CA SER A 34 8.03 -8.19 7.55
C SER A 34 9.40 -8.64 7.04
N TYR A 35 9.98 -9.60 7.74
CA TYR A 35 11.22 -10.25 7.35
C TYR A 35 10.94 -11.74 7.13
N THR A 36 11.32 -12.25 5.98
CA THR A 36 11.07 -13.63 5.59
C THR A 36 12.38 -14.28 5.12
N VAL A 37 12.69 -15.45 5.67
CA VAL A 37 13.70 -16.36 5.14
C VAL A 37 12.96 -17.38 4.29
N SER A 38 13.21 -17.40 2.98
CA SER A 38 12.37 -18.16 2.03
C SER A 38 12.53 -19.66 2.17
N SER A 39 13.77 -20.13 2.28
CA SER A 39 14.08 -21.54 2.53
C SER A 39 15.44 -21.67 3.15
N PHE A 40 15.59 -22.71 3.95
CA PHE A 40 16.88 -23.08 4.50
C PHE A 40 17.01 -24.61 4.49
N THR A 41 18.23 -25.10 4.33
CA THR A 41 18.58 -26.52 4.43
C THR A 41 19.80 -26.68 5.32
N ASN A 42 19.96 -27.85 5.91
CA ASN A 42 21.18 -28.18 6.63
C ASN A 42 22.34 -28.32 5.62
N ASN A 43 23.48 -27.79 5.96
CA ASN A 43 24.71 -27.99 5.19
C ASN A 43 25.36 -29.30 5.60
N LEU A 44 25.39 -30.27 4.68
CA LEU A 44 25.98 -31.58 4.92
C LEU A 44 27.54 -31.55 4.95
N GLN A 45 28.14 -30.43 4.55
CA GLN A 45 29.60 -30.23 4.59
C GLN A 45 30.02 -29.55 5.91
N TYR A 46 29.08 -29.08 6.71
CA TYR A 46 29.36 -28.50 8.01
C TYR A 46 29.64 -29.61 9.02
N ASP A 47 30.72 -29.45 9.78
CA ASP A 47 31.15 -30.36 10.83
C ASP A 47 30.93 -29.70 12.21
N ASP A 48 30.04 -30.29 13.02
CA ASP A 48 29.74 -29.77 14.37
C ASP A 48 30.97 -29.91 15.31
N ASP A 49 31.87 -30.86 15.05
CA ASP A 49 33.13 -31.04 15.83
C ASP A 49 34.24 -30.07 15.39
N ASN A 50 34.12 -29.51 14.17
CA ASN A 50 35.06 -28.52 13.64
C ASN A 50 34.31 -27.34 12.98
N PRO A 51 33.75 -26.42 13.77
CA PRO A 51 32.96 -25.31 13.26
C PRO A 51 33.73 -24.26 12.44
N THR A 52 35.07 -24.39 12.38
CA THR A 52 35.96 -23.52 11.59
C THR A 52 36.35 -24.11 10.24
N ILE A 53 35.70 -25.19 9.81
CA ILE A 53 35.93 -25.80 8.50
C ILE A 53 35.64 -24.79 7.37
N THR A 54 36.54 -24.76 6.40
CA THR A 54 36.39 -23.85 5.23
C THR A 54 36.17 -24.66 3.96
N ASN A 55 35.47 -24.04 3.02
CA ASN A 55 35.29 -24.56 1.67
C ASN A 55 36.59 -24.42 0.84
N ALA A 56 36.56 -24.88 -0.42
CA ALA A 56 37.71 -24.79 -1.32
C ALA A 56 38.11 -23.34 -1.68
N ALA A 57 37.25 -22.36 -1.45
CA ALA A 57 37.51 -20.92 -1.63
C ALA A 57 38.09 -20.26 -0.37
N GLY A 58 38.14 -20.99 0.76
CA GLY A 58 38.61 -20.45 2.06
C GLY A 58 37.56 -19.79 2.90
N ASP A 59 36.28 -19.84 2.49
CA ASP A 59 35.16 -19.30 3.26
C ASP A 59 34.69 -20.32 4.31
N PHE A 60 34.24 -19.85 5.46
CA PHE A 60 33.70 -20.72 6.50
C PHE A 60 32.39 -21.39 6.05
N GLU A 61 32.32 -22.69 6.27
CA GLU A 61 31.08 -23.42 6.07
C GLU A 61 30.05 -23.07 7.14
N SER A 62 28.85 -22.68 6.70
CA SER A 62 27.73 -22.37 7.60
C SER A 62 26.90 -23.63 7.86
N ARG A 63 26.42 -23.81 9.10
CA ARG A 63 25.57 -24.95 9.48
C ARG A 63 24.27 -25.02 8.66
N THR A 64 23.76 -23.85 8.26
CA THR A 64 22.48 -23.73 7.55
C THR A 64 22.69 -22.94 6.27
N LEU A 65 22.27 -23.52 5.16
CA LEU A 65 22.26 -22.84 3.87
C LEU A 65 20.92 -22.13 3.68
N VAL A 66 20.96 -20.83 3.49
CA VAL A 66 19.80 -19.98 3.20
C VAL A 66 19.86 -19.54 1.74
N SER A 67 18.80 -19.77 0.97
CA SER A 67 18.76 -19.41 -0.45
C SER A 67 18.46 -17.92 -0.65
N SER A 68 17.51 -17.38 0.09
CA SER A 68 17.18 -15.96 0.03
C SER A 68 16.49 -15.46 1.30
N ALA A 69 16.63 -14.16 1.56
CA ALA A 69 15.92 -13.44 2.60
C ALA A 69 15.28 -12.18 2.02
N THR A 70 14.07 -11.87 2.46
CA THR A 70 13.31 -10.72 1.98
C THR A 70 12.85 -9.87 3.15
N LEU A 71 13.09 -8.56 3.06
CA LEU A 71 12.56 -7.53 3.94
C LEU A 71 11.54 -6.71 3.15
N VAL A 72 10.35 -6.58 3.67
CA VAL A 72 9.28 -5.73 3.11
C VAL A 72 8.93 -4.65 4.12
N ASP A 73 9.05 -3.40 3.70
CA ASP A 73 8.62 -2.23 4.44
C ASP A 73 7.47 -1.56 3.69
N GLU A 74 6.34 -1.36 4.35
CA GLU A 74 5.14 -0.80 3.75
C GLU A 74 4.56 0.31 4.61
N PHE A 75 4.54 1.52 4.07
CA PHE A 75 3.77 2.65 4.57
C PHE A 75 2.46 2.75 3.78
N SER A 76 1.42 2.16 4.30
CA SER A 76 0.11 2.09 3.63
C SER A 76 -1.02 2.49 4.58
N PRO A 77 -1.24 3.82 4.72
CA PRO A 77 -0.58 4.93 4.05
C PRO A 77 0.63 5.51 4.82
N LEU A 78 1.59 6.15 4.13
CA LEU A 78 2.57 7.02 4.79
C LEU A 78 1.87 8.23 5.42
N ILE A 79 0.97 8.85 4.67
CA ILE A 79 0.01 9.85 5.16
C ILE A 79 -1.26 9.78 4.31
N ARG A 80 -2.40 9.80 4.98
CA ARG A 80 -3.71 9.88 4.35
C ARG A 80 -4.55 10.91 5.08
N VAL A 81 -5.13 11.82 4.33
CA VAL A 81 -6.03 12.85 4.83
C VAL A 81 -7.39 12.61 4.20
N ASP A 82 -8.39 12.33 5.01
CA ASP A 82 -9.79 12.21 4.60
C ASP A 82 -10.57 13.40 5.13
N MET A 83 -11.25 14.09 4.24
CA MET A 83 -12.08 15.25 4.54
C MET A 83 -13.48 15.04 3.98
N LYS A 84 -14.49 15.27 4.79
CA LYS A 84 -15.89 15.34 4.36
C LYS A 84 -16.51 16.64 4.83
N MET A 85 -16.94 17.45 3.90
CA MET A 85 -17.58 18.73 4.16
C MET A 85 -19.08 18.55 4.44
N LYS A 86 -19.71 19.55 5.07
CA LYS A 86 -21.15 19.54 5.35
C LYS A 86 -22.01 19.66 4.11
N ASN A 87 -21.46 20.20 3.01
CA ASN A 87 -22.13 20.33 1.70
C ASN A 87 -22.11 19.01 0.87
N SER A 88 -21.84 17.85 1.52
CA SER A 88 -21.75 16.54 0.88
C SER A 88 -20.54 16.32 -0.04
N PHE A 89 -19.60 17.28 -0.09
CA PHE A 89 -18.35 17.14 -0.79
C PHE A 89 -17.33 16.39 0.09
N SER A 90 -16.57 15.48 -0.50
CA SER A 90 -15.52 14.73 0.17
C SER A 90 -14.23 14.78 -0.64
N MET A 91 -13.11 14.84 0.06
CA MET A 91 -11.76 14.78 -0.53
C MET A 91 -10.92 13.75 0.22
N ARG A 92 -10.03 13.08 -0.51
CA ARG A 92 -9.00 12.22 0.02
C ARG A 92 -7.68 12.50 -0.65
N GLY A 93 -6.63 12.73 0.14
CA GLY A 93 -5.27 12.74 -0.31
C GLY A 93 -4.50 11.63 0.39
N GLU A 94 -3.76 10.80 -0.35
CA GLU A 94 -3.04 9.67 0.20
C GLU A 94 -1.67 9.53 -0.47
N LEU A 95 -0.64 9.33 0.34
CA LEU A 95 0.71 8.99 -0.07
C LEU A 95 1.05 7.62 0.51
N LYS A 96 1.36 6.67 -0.36
CA LYS A 96 1.87 5.35 0.01
C LYS A 96 3.32 5.22 -0.39
N ARG A 97 4.06 4.44 0.36
CA ARG A 97 5.44 4.08 0.05
C ARG A 97 5.70 2.66 0.47
N ASP A 98 6.23 1.88 -0.45
CA ASP A 98 6.60 0.49 -0.21
C ASP A 98 8.05 0.25 -0.67
N ARG A 99 8.71 -0.69 0.00
CA ARG A 99 10.04 -1.16 -0.35
C ARG A 99 10.14 -2.64 -0.09
N THR A 100 10.62 -3.37 -1.09
CA THR A 100 10.95 -4.79 -0.96
C THR A 100 12.44 -4.97 -1.24
N LEU A 101 13.16 -5.50 -0.27
CA LEU A 101 14.58 -5.77 -0.34
C LEU A 101 14.77 -7.29 -0.29
N THR A 102 15.25 -7.88 -1.38
CA THR A 102 15.51 -9.32 -1.45
C THR A 102 16.98 -9.59 -1.68
N MET A 103 17.59 -10.27 -0.71
CA MET A 103 18.95 -10.80 -0.85
C MET A 103 18.88 -12.23 -1.34
N ASN A 104 19.52 -12.50 -2.46
CA ASN A 104 19.74 -13.86 -2.97
C ASN A 104 21.20 -14.25 -2.69
N PHE A 105 21.38 -15.26 -1.86
CA PHE A 105 22.71 -15.69 -1.41
C PHE A 105 23.42 -16.55 -2.47
N ASN A 106 22.67 -17.24 -3.37
CA ASN A 106 23.28 -18.12 -4.37
C ASN A 106 24.07 -17.36 -5.44
N ASN A 107 23.63 -16.15 -5.78
CA ASN A 107 24.29 -15.30 -6.80
C ASN A 107 24.78 -13.96 -6.23
N SER A 108 24.76 -13.82 -4.89
CA SER A 108 25.20 -12.61 -4.17
C SER A 108 24.57 -11.33 -4.72
N THR A 109 23.26 -11.37 -5.04
CA THR A 109 22.53 -10.21 -5.57
C THR A 109 21.50 -9.69 -4.58
N LEU A 110 21.46 -8.37 -4.45
CA LEU A 110 20.47 -7.63 -3.69
C LEU A 110 19.53 -6.90 -4.63
N THR A 111 18.26 -7.30 -4.62
CA THR A 111 17.20 -6.61 -5.38
C THR A 111 16.45 -5.66 -4.46
N ASP A 112 16.41 -4.37 -4.81
CA ASP A 112 15.73 -3.29 -4.08
C ASP A 112 14.62 -2.74 -4.96
N ILE A 113 13.37 -3.05 -4.62
CA ILE A 113 12.17 -2.56 -5.31
C ILE A 113 11.53 -1.49 -4.44
N LYS A 114 11.37 -0.29 -4.97
CA LYS A 114 10.75 0.85 -4.29
C LYS A 114 9.51 1.28 -5.06
N GLY A 115 8.41 1.46 -4.34
CA GLY A 115 7.17 2.02 -4.85
C GLY A 115 6.80 3.30 -4.10
N THR A 116 6.30 4.29 -4.84
CA THR A 116 5.67 5.48 -4.27
C THR A 116 4.39 5.75 -5.04
N GLU A 117 3.28 5.91 -4.33
CA GLU A 117 1.97 6.15 -4.93
C GLU A 117 1.29 7.36 -4.30
N TYR A 118 0.88 8.30 -5.14
CA TYR A 118 0.08 9.47 -4.80
C TYR A 118 -1.35 9.22 -5.26
N ILE A 119 -2.31 9.38 -4.36
CA ILE A 119 -3.73 9.18 -4.66
C ILE A 119 -4.50 10.44 -4.24
N PHE A 120 -5.32 10.98 -5.14
CA PHE A 120 -6.24 12.07 -4.88
C PHE A 120 -7.64 11.63 -5.25
N GLY A 121 -8.54 11.66 -4.28
CA GLY A 121 -9.94 11.30 -4.45
C GLY A 121 -10.85 12.48 -4.18
N PHE A 122 -11.88 12.62 -5.00
CA PHE A 122 -12.95 13.60 -4.86
C PHE A 122 -14.29 12.87 -4.91
N GLY A 123 -15.20 13.25 -4.05
CA GLY A 123 -16.52 12.68 -4.02
C GLY A 123 -17.61 13.73 -3.76
N TYR A 124 -18.77 13.54 -4.34
CA TYR A 124 -19.94 14.37 -4.11
C TYR A 124 -21.20 13.51 -4.00
N VAL A 125 -22.03 13.79 -3.01
CA VAL A 125 -23.30 13.11 -2.80
C VAL A 125 -24.44 14.03 -3.14
N PHE A 126 -25.15 13.73 -4.24
CA PHE A 126 -26.42 14.36 -4.59
C PHE A 126 -27.52 13.67 -3.80
N LYS A 127 -28.16 14.40 -2.90
CA LYS A 127 -29.25 13.88 -2.05
C LYS A 127 -30.61 14.03 -2.72
N ASP A 128 -31.54 13.12 -2.39
CA ASP A 128 -32.95 13.18 -2.80
C ASP A 128 -33.19 13.27 -4.31
N VAL A 129 -32.32 12.64 -5.11
CA VAL A 129 -32.50 12.60 -6.58
C VAL A 129 -33.70 11.73 -6.92
N LYS A 130 -34.63 12.30 -7.67
CA LYS A 130 -35.87 11.62 -8.11
C LYS A 130 -35.61 10.96 -9.47
N MET A 131 -35.62 9.64 -9.53
CA MET A 131 -35.60 8.89 -10.78
C MET A 131 -36.97 8.33 -11.10
N LYS A 132 -37.44 8.61 -12.32
CA LYS A 132 -38.69 8.01 -12.85
C LYS A 132 -38.34 6.69 -13.51
N THR A 133 -38.87 5.60 -13.01
CA THR A 133 -38.69 4.26 -13.60
C THR A 133 -40.06 3.64 -13.93
N SER A 134 -40.07 2.82 -14.98
CA SER A 134 -41.25 2.07 -15.42
C SER A 134 -40.93 0.57 -15.48
N PHE A 135 -40.58 -0.03 -14.35
CA PHE A 135 -40.16 -1.42 -14.31
C PHE A 135 -41.29 -2.45 -14.48
N THR A 136 -42.54 -2.08 -14.22
CA THR A 136 -43.69 -2.99 -14.27
C THR A 136 -44.88 -2.37 -14.96
N GLY A 137 -44.64 -1.48 -15.98
CA GLY A 137 -45.72 -0.75 -16.64
C GLY A 137 -46.35 0.38 -15.81
N LYS A 138 -46.05 0.47 -14.52
CA LYS A 138 -46.46 1.59 -13.65
C LYS A 138 -45.30 2.56 -13.49
N LYS A 139 -45.51 3.84 -13.78
CA LYS A 139 -44.53 4.91 -13.54
C LYS A 139 -44.38 5.10 -12.02
N GLN A 140 -43.20 4.69 -11.47
CA GLN A 140 -42.85 4.94 -10.08
C GLN A 140 -41.73 5.99 -10.02
N THR A 141 -41.80 6.87 -9.02
CA THR A 141 -40.75 7.83 -8.74
C THR A 141 -39.94 7.29 -7.54
N LEU A 142 -38.74 6.82 -7.82
CA LEU A 142 -37.80 6.39 -6.78
C LEU A 142 -37.01 7.61 -6.31
N LYS A 143 -36.88 7.77 -4.98
CA LYS A 143 -36.01 8.76 -4.37
C LYS A 143 -34.76 8.04 -3.87
N GLY A 144 -33.58 8.61 -4.14
CA GLY A 144 -32.34 8.04 -3.67
C GLY A 144 -31.20 9.04 -3.75
N ASP A 145 -30.05 8.63 -3.24
CA ASP A 145 -28.86 9.45 -3.26
C ASP A 145 -27.89 8.94 -4.34
N ILE A 146 -27.33 9.86 -5.14
CA ILE A 146 -26.27 9.55 -6.12
C ILE A 146 -24.95 9.94 -5.48
N ASN A 147 -24.06 8.96 -5.31
CA ASN A 147 -22.69 9.17 -4.84
C ASN A 147 -21.75 9.10 -6.04
N LEU A 148 -21.18 10.23 -6.42
CA LEU A 148 -20.13 10.30 -7.45
C LEU A 148 -18.78 10.34 -6.78
N ARG A 149 -17.82 9.55 -7.30
CA ARG A 149 -16.45 9.55 -6.85
C ARG A 149 -15.49 9.50 -8.04
N ALA A 150 -14.45 10.31 -7.97
CA ALA A 150 -13.33 10.30 -8.91
C ALA A 150 -12.03 10.13 -8.11
N ASP A 151 -11.24 9.13 -8.44
CA ASP A 151 -9.92 8.90 -7.86
C ASP A 151 -8.88 8.99 -8.97
N VAL A 152 -7.81 9.72 -8.71
CA VAL A 152 -6.63 9.85 -9.59
C VAL A 152 -5.43 9.31 -8.84
N SER A 153 -4.66 8.43 -9.44
CA SER A 153 -3.42 7.93 -8.84
C SER A 153 -2.24 7.99 -9.80
N LEU A 154 -1.08 8.30 -9.21
CA LEU A 154 0.22 8.25 -9.87
C LEU A 154 1.14 7.36 -9.03
N ARG A 155 1.60 6.26 -9.61
CA ARG A 155 2.54 5.33 -8.99
C ARG A 155 3.85 5.30 -9.76
N ASP A 156 4.95 5.40 -9.02
CA ASP A 156 6.32 5.28 -9.51
C ASP A 156 6.99 4.07 -8.85
N ASN A 157 7.43 3.10 -9.64
CA ASN A 157 8.15 1.92 -9.18
C ASN A 157 9.56 1.94 -9.76
N LEU A 158 10.55 1.66 -8.92
CA LEU A 158 11.96 1.56 -9.29
C LEU A 158 12.54 0.24 -8.78
N THR A 159 13.21 -0.49 -9.66
CA THR A 159 13.94 -1.72 -9.33
C THR A 159 15.44 -1.51 -9.54
N LEU A 160 16.20 -1.69 -8.47
CA LEU A 160 17.67 -1.71 -8.50
C LEU A 160 18.15 -3.12 -8.19
N ILE A 161 19.14 -3.57 -8.96
CA ILE A 161 19.87 -4.80 -8.69
C ILE A 161 21.31 -4.43 -8.38
N ARG A 162 21.79 -4.90 -7.23
CA ARG A 162 23.14 -4.69 -6.73
C ARG A 162 23.83 -6.04 -6.63
N SER A 163 25.02 -6.14 -7.14
CA SER A 163 25.89 -7.28 -6.87
C SER A 163 26.73 -6.98 -5.63
N VAL A 164 26.69 -7.86 -4.63
CA VAL A 164 27.48 -7.68 -3.39
C VAL A 164 28.97 -7.78 -3.66
N ASN A 165 29.35 -8.50 -4.71
CA ASN A 165 30.77 -8.76 -5.07
C ASN A 165 31.35 -7.73 -6.03
N SER A 166 30.58 -6.75 -6.50
CA SER A 166 31.04 -5.71 -7.41
C SER A 166 30.33 -4.40 -7.14
N ASP A 167 31.02 -3.27 -7.27
CA ASP A 167 30.47 -1.91 -7.11
C ASP A 167 29.49 -1.49 -8.24
N ASN A 168 28.90 -2.45 -8.94
CA ASN A 168 27.98 -2.20 -10.05
C ASN A 168 26.52 -2.20 -9.56
N ASP A 169 26.02 -1.02 -9.26
CA ASP A 169 24.59 -0.78 -9.06
C ASP A 169 23.90 -0.59 -10.43
N GLN A 170 22.99 -1.48 -10.77
CA GLN A 170 22.24 -1.37 -12.04
C GLN A 170 20.77 -1.07 -11.77
N ILE A 171 20.28 0.01 -12.38
CA ILE A 171 18.84 0.24 -12.49
C ILE A 171 18.30 -0.78 -13.48
N SER A 172 17.59 -1.78 -12.98
CA SER A 172 17.05 -2.87 -13.81
C SER A 172 15.73 -2.51 -14.46
N GLY A 173 14.96 -1.62 -13.87
CA GLY A 173 13.69 -1.19 -14.44
C GLY A 173 13.00 -0.11 -13.62
N GLY A 174 12.14 0.63 -14.29
CA GLY A 174 11.25 1.62 -13.68
C GLY A 174 9.91 1.60 -14.39
N GLN A 175 8.83 1.85 -13.66
CA GLN A 175 7.48 1.93 -14.22
C GLN A 175 6.75 3.09 -13.59
N LYS A 176 6.13 3.93 -14.42
CA LYS A 176 5.20 4.97 -13.96
C LYS A 176 3.79 4.61 -14.42
N LEU A 177 2.88 4.49 -13.47
CA LEU A 177 1.47 4.24 -13.72
C LEU A 177 0.66 5.48 -13.36
N PHE A 178 -0.17 5.90 -14.30
CA PHE A 178 -1.22 6.89 -14.07
C PHE A 178 -2.57 6.23 -14.23
N SER A 179 -3.46 6.39 -13.26
CA SER A 179 -4.81 5.86 -13.36
C SER A 179 -5.86 6.86 -12.91
N ILE A 180 -7.02 6.81 -13.57
CA ILE A 180 -8.21 7.57 -13.21
C ILE A 180 -9.35 6.58 -13.07
N LYS A 181 -10.06 6.65 -11.95
CA LYS A 181 -11.24 5.82 -11.68
C LYS A 181 -12.41 6.69 -11.36
N PHE A 182 -13.52 6.49 -12.08
CA PHE A 182 -14.82 7.11 -11.79
C PHE A 182 -15.78 6.04 -11.29
N THR A 183 -16.53 6.37 -10.25
CA THR A 183 -17.58 5.51 -9.70
C THR A 183 -18.82 6.35 -9.46
N ALA A 184 -19.97 5.83 -9.85
CA ALA A 184 -21.28 6.41 -9.59
C ALA A 184 -22.18 5.35 -8.97
N ASP A 185 -22.61 5.57 -7.73
CA ASP A 185 -23.47 4.68 -6.97
C ASP A 185 -24.82 5.37 -6.72
N TYR A 186 -25.92 4.71 -7.06
CA TYR A 186 -27.27 5.16 -6.71
C TYR A 186 -27.83 4.31 -5.58
N ARG A 187 -28.13 4.92 -4.44
CA ARG A 187 -28.73 4.26 -3.29
C ARG A 187 -30.20 4.63 -3.18
N LEU A 188 -31.05 3.63 -3.27
CA LEU A 188 -32.49 3.79 -3.02
C LEU A 188 -32.70 4.00 -1.52
N ASN A 189 -33.46 5.03 -1.15
CA ASN A 189 -33.95 5.20 0.22
C ASN A 189 -35.05 4.15 0.47
N SER A 190 -34.83 3.31 1.48
CA SER A 190 -35.69 2.18 1.84
C SER A 190 -37.01 2.56 2.53
N ASN A 191 -37.47 3.79 2.41
CA ASN A 191 -38.78 4.21 2.86
C ASN A 191 -39.80 4.07 1.72
N LEU A 192 -40.12 2.83 1.41
CA LEU A 192 -41.33 2.41 0.68
C LEU A 192 -42.27 1.71 1.64
#